data_d26a10304bbe9d620200ca7c066c7820
#
_entry.id   d26a10304bbe9d620200ca7c066c7820
#
_cell.length_a   1.000
_cell.length_b   1.000
_cell.length_c   1.000
_cell.angle_alpha   90.00
_cell.angle_beta   90.00
_cell.angle_gamma   90.00
#
_symmetry.space_group_name_H-M   'P 1'
#
loop_
_entity.id
_entity.type
_entity.pdbx_description
1 polymer ?
#
loop_
_entity_poly.entity_id
_entity_poly.type
_entity_poly.pdbx_seq_one_letter_code
_entity_poly.pdbx_strand_id
1 'polypeptide(L)'
;TDLTAVETLLGVNGGSWISEGQMLNGKLSVTVATNDLTVALKTIAGTDPSATDPVYVRINGTVRKCTAALSKTLVDGTNYFNAGSAELATKEVDYFAYLIWNTTPATDIVDLGFARKPHYTVYSEVSATATSENYLATSNASAPTSTNDMVNIGRFAATLSAGAGYTWTVPTFTTTNLIQRPCFESRWLSYQPAYSANGSMTFTTVTTNKAVYQIRERNCHAWVNASGTTGGTASSLLLATVPFDALYSANQPSGFGRTNDSATVAANVFVAAGTPDTIACGKYDTSNYALAAGKTMNIGVIYEI
;
A
#
# COMPACT_ATOMS: atom_id res chain seq x y z
N THR A 1 1.68 26.54 -31.24
CA THR A 1 2.78 25.59 -30.97
C THR A 1 2.40 24.31 -31.66
N ASP A 2 3.23 23.87 -32.56
CA ASP A 2 2.97 22.67 -33.37
C ASP A 2 3.19 21.43 -32.50
N LEU A 3 2.10 20.80 -32.09
CA LEU A 3 2.12 19.55 -31.30
C LEU A 3 2.88 18.44 -32.01
N THR A 4 2.83 18.40 -33.35
CA THR A 4 3.56 17.42 -34.17
C THR A 4 5.06 17.61 -34.03
N ALA A 5 5.53 18.86 -33.95
CA ALA A 5 6.94 19.15 -33.72
C ALA A 5 7.40 18.73 -32.33
N VAL A 6 6.55 18.92 -31.31
CA VAL A 6 6.83 18.45 -29.93
C VAL A 6 6.84 16.94 -29.86
N GLU A 7 5.88 16.26 -30.50
CA GLU A 7 5.82 14.79 -30.57
C GLU A 7 7.04 14.22 -31.32
N THR A 8 7.47 14.89 -32.38
CA THR A 8 8.69 14.53 -33.12
C THR A 8 9.96 14.70 -32.29
N LEU A 9 10.04 15.78 -31.51
CA LEU A 9 11.14 16.01 -30.59
C LEU A 9 11.17 14.99 -29.43
N LEU A 10 10.02 14.56 -28.96
CA LEU A 10 9.89 13.62 -27.83
C LEU A 10 10.11 12.17 -28.22
N GLY A 11 9.93 11.77 -29.48
CA GLY A 11 9.83 10.36 -29.80
C GLY A 11 10.54 9.80 -31.02
N VAL A 12 10.91 10.57 -31.99
CA VAL A 12 11.21 10.00 -33.33
C VAL A 12 12.70 9.87 -33.66
N ASN A 13 13.61 10.57 -33.05
CA ASN A 13 15.01 10.60 -33.43
C ASN A 13 15.98 9.96 -32.43
N GLY A 14 15.55 8.94 -31.68
CA GLY A 14 16.46 8.18 -30.80
C GLY A 14 17.00 8.94 -29.61
N GLY A 15 16.70 10.21 -29.47
CA GLY A 15 16.97 11.03 -28.30
C GLY A 15 15.74 11.11 -27.43
N SER A 16 15.63 10.26 -26.41
CA SER A 16 14.53 10.33 -25.47
C SER A 16 14.78 11.44 -24.46
N TRP A 17 14.07 12.52 -24.59
CA TRP A 17 14.06 13.61 -23.60
C TRP A 17 13.24 13.24 -22.36
N ILE A 18 12.49 12.16 -22.41
CA ILE A 18 11.69 11.63 -21.30
C ILE A 18 12.25 10.28 -20.89
N SER A 19 12.62 10.15 -19.62
CA SER A 19 13.02 8.87 -19.05
C SER A 19 11.81 7.93 -18.91
N GLU A 20 12.06 6.62 -18.87
CA GLU A 20 11.00 5.65 -18.57
C GLU A 20 10.29 6.01 -17.28
N GLY A 21 8.96 6.00 -17.30
CA GLY A 21 8.12 6.41 -16.16
C GLY A 21 8.01 7.92 -15.93
N GLN A 22 8.71 8.76 -16.68
CA GLN A 22 8.56 10.21 -16.58
C GLN A 22 7.30 10.66 -17.30
N MET A 23 6.54 11.53 -16.66
CA MET A 23 5.31 12.13 -17.17
C MET A 23 5.51 13.61 -17.44
N LEU A 24 5.01 14.11 -18.57
CA LEU A 24 4.98 15.53 -18.93
C LEU A 24 3.54 16.02 -18.98
N ASN A 25 3.33 17.25 -18.51
CA ASN A 25 2.06 17.95 -18.49
C ASN A 25 0.96 17.21 -17.72
N GLY A 26 1.30 16.29 -16.84
CA GLY A 26 0.31 15.51 -16.10
C GLY A 26 0.48 15.63 -14.59
N LYS A 27 -0.59 15.45 -13.84
CA LYS A 27 -0.60 15.29 -12.39
C LYS A 27 -1.70 14.35 -11.94
N LEU A 28 -1.47 13.69 -10.82
CA LEU A 28 -2.50 12.89 -10.16
C LEU A 28 -3.45 13.83 -9.39
N SER A 29 -4.74 13.62 -9.52
CA SER A 29 -5.78 14.27 -8.75
C SER A 29 -6.60 13.22 -8.03
N VAL A 30 -6.82 13.39 -6.73
CA VAL A 30 -7.62 12.46 -5.92
C VAL A 30 -8.62 13.26 -5.12
N THR A 31 -9.89 12.93 -5.27
CA THR A 31 -11.00 13.61 -4.60
C THR A 31 -11.97 12.60 -4.02
N VAL A 32 -12.62 12.96 -2.93
CA VAL A 32 -13.68 12.17 -2.31
C VAL A 32 -15.00 12.90 -2.45
N ALA A 33 -16.04 12.20 -2.91
CA ALA A 33 -17.38 12.69 -2.98
C ALA A 33 -18.31 11.66 -2.33
N THR A 34 -18.99 12.06 -1.28
CA THR A 34 -19.83 11.19 -0.44
C THR A 34 -18.96 10.07 0.16
N ASN A 35 -19.02 8.86 -0.36
CA ASN A 35 -18.28 7.69 0.13
C ASN A 35 -17.21 7.21 -0.87
N ASP A 36 -17.26 7.71 -2.09
CA ASP A 36 -16.44 7.24 -3.19
C ASP A 36 -15.18 8.10 -3.37
N LEU A 37 -14.10 7.49 -3.82
CA LEU A 37 -12.86 8.17 -4.12
C LEU A 37 -12.62 8.16 -5.62
N THR A 38 -12.49 9.35 -6.23
CA THR A 38 -12.17 9.49 -7.64
C THR A 38 -10.71 9.84 -7.83
N VAL A 39 -10.00 9.01 -8.59
CA VAL A 39 -8.62 9.23 -9.02
C VAL A 39 -8.63 9.61 -10.49
N ALA A 40 -8.03 10.73 -10.82
CA ALA A 40 -7.99 11.27 -12.17
C ALA A 40 -6.57 11.68 -12.60
N LEU A 41 -6.28 11.47 -13.87
CA LEU A 41 -5.17 12.12 -14.53
C LEU A 41 -5.63 13.50 -14.99
N LYS A 42 -4.94 14.55 -14.56
CA LYS A 42 -5.18 15.93 -14.97
C LYS A 42 -3.93 16.50 -15.62
N THR A 43 -4.09 17.53 -16.43
CA THR A 43 -2.96 18.35 -16.87
C THR A 43 -2.39 19.15 -15.70
N ILE A 44 -1.20 19.73 -15.85
CA ILE A 44 -0.63 20.63 -14.82
C ILE A 44 -1.60 21.76 -14.49
N ALA A 45 -2.31 22.28 -15.48
CA ALA A 45 -3.33 23.32 -15.29
C ALA A 45 -4.55 22.85 -14.46
N GLY A 46 -4.74 21.54 -14.30
CA GLY A 46 -5.85 20.97 -13.54
C GLY A 46 -7.07 20.59 -14.39
N THR A 47 -6.99 20.75 -15.69
CA THR A 47 -8.01 20.36 -16.67
C THR A 47 -7.85 18.88 -17.04
N ASP A 48 -8.87 18.30 -17.68
CA ASP A 48 -8.74 16.99 -18.29
C ASP A 48 -7.80 17.03 -19.50
N PRO A 49 -7.01 15.98 -19.73
CA PRO A 49 -6.26 15.85 -20.98
C PRO A 49 -7.17 15.96 -22.19
N SER A 50 -6.64 16.56 -23.25
CA SER A 50 -7.37 16.74 -24.51
C SER A 50 -6.41 16.60 -25.71
N ALA A 51 -6.97 16.59 -26.90
CA ALA A 51 -6.15 16.56 -28.13
C ALA A 51 -5.23 17.79 -28.27
N THR A 52 -5.62 18.94 -27.66
CA THR A 52 -4.83 20.18 -27.69
C THR A 52 -3.99 20.42 -26.43
N ASP A 53 -4.25 19.66 -25.36
CA ASP A 53 -3.50 19.72 -24.11
C ASP A 53 -3.31 18.29 -23.55
N PRO A 54 -2.50 17.45 -24.24
CA PRO A 54 -2.32 16.07 -23.85
C PRO A 54 -1.32 15.91 -22.69
N VAL A 55 -1.44 14.78 -21.99
CA VAL A 55 -0.43 14.30 -21.05
C VAL A 55 0.43 13.23 -21.76
N TYR A 56 1.73 13.30 -21.58
CA TYR A 56 2.67 12.34 -22.14
C TYR A 56 3.37 11.55 -21.05
N VAL A 57 3.65 10.28 -21.33
CA VAL A 57 4.45 9.43 -20.46
C VAL A 57 5.25 8.43 -21.34
N ARG A 58 6.44 8.06 -20.90
CA ARG A 58 7.18 6.97 -21.57
C ARG A 58 6.84 5.65 -20.91
N ILE A 59 6.27 4.72 -21.66
CA ILE A 59 5.90 3.37 -21.23
C ILE A 59 6.46 2.38 -22.24
N ASN A 60 7.20 1.37 -21.77
CA ASN A 60 7.82 0.32 -22.59
C ASN A 60 8.63 0.91 -23.76
N GLY A 61 9.54 1.81 -23.42
CA GLY A 61 10.45 2.46 -24.37
C GLY A 61 9.81 3.45 -25.34
N THR A 62 8.49 3.62 -25.33
CA THR A 62 7.75 4.47 -26.26
C THR A 62 7.02 5.59 -25.54
N VAL A 63 7.02 6.80 -26.11
CA VAL A 63 6.22 7.90 -25.60
C VAL A 63 4.75 7.65 -25.95
N ARG A 64 3.93 7.60 -24.92
CA ARG A 64 2.48 7.41 -24.98
C ARG A 64 1.79 8.72 -24.64
N LYS A 65 0.58 8.93 -25.14
CA LYS A 65 -0.19 10.13 -24.84
C LYS A 65 -1.59 9.80 -24.32
N CYS A 66 -2.10 10.69 -23.50
CA CYS A 66 -3.50 10.72 -23.09
C CYS A 66 -4.12 12.01 -23.64
N THR A 67 -5.13 11.87 -24.48
CA THR A 67 -5.82 12.97 -25.20
C THR A 67 -7.27 13.11 -24.80
N ALA A 68 -7.73 12.41 -23.79
CA ALA A 68 -9.10 12.44 -23.27
C ALA A 68 -9.11 12.37 -21.76
N ALA A 69 -10.24 12.73 -21.15
CA ALA A 69 -10.45 12.56 -19.71
C ALA A 69 -10.18 11.11 -19.27
N LEU A 70 -9.35 10.94 -18.25
CA LEU A 70 -9.01 9.65 -17.69
C LEU A 70 -9.19 9.69 -16.17
N SER A 71 -10.20 8.98 -15.69
CA SER A 71 -10.51 8.89 -14.26
C SER A 71 -11.10 7.54 -13.89
N LYS A 72 -10.93 7.14 -12.63
CA LYS A 72 -11.57 5.97 -12.03
C LYS A 72 -12.21 6.37 -10.71
N THR A 73 -13.44 5.94 -10.52
CA THR A 73 -14.14 6.05 -9.24
C THR A 73 -14.01 4.72 -8.52
N LEU A 74 -13.37 4.76 -7.36
CA LEU A 74 -13.27 3.64 -6.44
C LEU A 74 -14.51 3.68 -5.57
N VAL A 75 -15.53 2.94 -5.99
CA VAL A 75 -16.82 2.90 -5.30
C VAL A 75 -16.67 2.09 -4.01
N ASP A 76 -17.24 2.61 -2.93
CA ASP A 76 -17.12 2.03 -1.60
C ASP A 76 -17.56 0.55 -1.58
N GLY A 77 -16.64 -0.35 -1.23
CA GLY A 77 -16.89 -1.78 -1.11
C GLY A 77 -17.38 -2.50 -2.37
N THR A 78 -17.41 -1.84 -3.54
CA THR A 78 -18.00 -2.38 -4.76
C THR A 78 -16.96 -2.75 -5.81
N ASN A 79 -15.86 -2.00 -5.92
CA ASN A 79 -14.84 -2.26 -6.93
C ASN A 79 -13.42 -1.95 -6.43
N TYR A 80 -12.44 -2.58 -7.04
CA TYR A 80 -10.99 -2.47 -6.84
C TYR A 80 -10.49 -2.94 -5.48
N PHE A 81 -11.11 -2.54 -4.37
CA PHE A 81 -10.64 -2.88 -3.03
C PHE A 81 -11.81 -3.28 -2.13
N ASN A 82 -11.60 -4.35 -1.36
CA ASN A 82 -12.63 -4.88 -0.47
C ASN A 82 -12.46 -4.31 0.95
N ALA A 83 -13.37 -3.40 1.33
CA ALA A 83 -13.41 -2.86 2.69
C ALA A 83 -13.85 -3.87 3.76
N GLY A 84 -14.47 -4.97 3.35
CA GLY A 84 -14.80 -6.08 4.27
C GLY A 84 -13.57 -6.83 4.78
N SER A 85 -12.40 -6.63 4.19
CA SER A 85 -11.17 -7.10 4.81
C SER A 85 -10.85 -6.19 6.00
N ALA A 86 -10.69 -6.79 7.17
CA ALA A 86 -10.27 -6.08 8.38
C ALA A 86 -8.98 -5.28 8.17
N GLU A 87 -8.20 -5.69 7.21
CA GLU A 87 -6.94 -5.10 6.82
C GLU A 87 -7.07 -3.66 6.29
N LEU A 88 -8.02 -3.38 5.41
CA LEU A 88 -8.21 -2.04 4.84
C LEU A 88 -8.98 -1.12 5.79
N ALA A 89 -9.91 -1.68 6.57
CA ALA A 89 -10.78 -0.92 7.45
C ALA A 89 -10.07 -0.34 8.69
N THR A 90 -8.94 -0.90 9.08
CA THR A 90 -8.27 -0.60 10.35
C THR A 90 -6.98 0.19 10.19
N LYS A 91 -6.60 0.54 8.98
CA LYS A 91 -5.34 1.26 8.72
C LYS A 91 -5.43 2.20 7.54
N GLU A 92 -4.57 3.21 7.56
CA GLU A 92 -4.26 4.01 6.40
C GLU A 92 -3.34 3.21 5.47
N VAL A 93 -3.60 3.22 4.17
CA VAL A 93 -2.81 2.51 3.15
C VAL A 93 -2.35 3.49 2.09
N ASP A 94 -1.10 3.37 1.66
CA ASP A 94 -0.64 4.01 0.43
C ASP A 94 -1.10 3.16 -0.76
N TYR A 95 -1.86 3.76 -1.65
CA TYR A 95 -2.27 3.20 -2.93
C TYR A 95 -1.38 3.78 -4.02
N PHE A 96 -0.71 2.91 -4.76
CA PHE A 96 0.16 3.28 -5.87
C PHE A 96 -0.65 3.35 -7.15
N ALA A 97 -0.57 4.46 -7.85
CA ALA A 97 -1.30 4.71 -9.09
C ALA A 97 -0.39 4.50 -10.32
N TYR A 98 -0.95 3.86 -11.32
CA TYR A 98 -0.25 3.49 -12.55
C TYR A 98 -1.03 3.98 -13.77
N LEU A 99 -0.31 4.46 -14.79
CA LEU A 99 -0.83 4.60 -16.13
C LEU A 99 -0.54 3.32 -16.91
N ILE A 100 -1.53 2.85 -17.62
CA ILE A 100 -1.51 1.59 -18.34
C ILE A 100 -1.60 1.86 -19.83
N TRP A 101 -0.74 1.17 -20.58
CA TRP A 101 -0.86 0.98 -22.01
C TRP A 101 -1.09 -0.50 -22.30
N ASN A 102 -1.86 -0.80 -23.34
CA ASN A 102 -1.96 -2.14 -23.91
C ASN A 102 -1.75 -2.06 -25.43
N THR A 103 -1.85 -3.18 -26.11
CA THR A 103 -1.57 -3.25 -27.55
C THR A 103 -2.55 -2.46 -28.42
N THR A 104 -3.64 -1.96 -27.86
CA THR A 104 -4.66 -1.21 -28.59
C THR A 104 -5.25 -0.11 -27.70
N PRO A 105 -5.15 1.15 -28.07
CA PRO A 105 -4.42 1.73 -29.22
C PRO A 105 -2.89 1.75 -29.01
N ALA A 106 -2.13 1.65 -30.09
CA ALA A 106 -0.68 1.47 -30.03
C ALA A 106 0.09 2.64 -29.40
N THR A 107 -0.46 3.84 -29.36
CA THR A 107 0.21 5.08 -28.93
C THR A 107 -0.42 5.74 -27.71
N ASP A 108 -1.61 5.33 -27.29
CA ASP A 108 -2.37 6.03 -26.26
C ASP A 108 -2.29 5.32 -24.89
N ILE A 109 -2.42 6.13 -23.82
CA ILE A 109 -2.63 5.63 -22.46
C ILE A 109 -4.08 5.19 -22.37
N VAL A 110 -4.34 3.98 -21.93
CA VAL A 110 -5.68 3.40 -21.98
C VAL A 110 -6.40 3.43 -20.65
N ASP A 111 -5.68 3.35 -19.53
CA ASP A 111 -6.34 3.30 -18.23
C ASP A 111 -5.44 3.67 -17.03
N LEU A 112 -6.09 3.75 -15.86
CA LEU A 112 -5.48 3.83 -14.55
C LEU A 112 -5.59 2.46 -13.85
N GLY A 113 -4.52 2.08 -13.17
CA GLY A 113 -4.50 0.92 -12.27
C GLY A 113 -3.99 1.30 -10.90
N PHE A 114 -4.29 0.45 -9.90
CA PHE A 114 -3.96 0.70 -8.51
C PHE A 114 -3.40 -0.54 -7.84
N ALA A 115 -2.40 -0.37 -6.98
CA ALA A 115 -1.86 -1.44 -6.16
C ALA A 115 -1.64 -0.95 -4.72
N ARG A 116 -1.77 -1.84 -3.75
CA ARG A 116 -1.49 -1.55 -2.33
C ARG A 116 0.00 -1.66 -2.00
N LYS A 117 0.79 -2.16 -2.92
CA LYS A 117 2.24 -2.34 -2.82
C LYS A 117 2.93 -1.81 -4.07
N PRO A 118 4.19 -1.36 -3.97
CA PRO A 118 4.94 -0.90 -5.13
C PRO A 118 5.33 -2.02 -6.10
N HIS A 119 5.31 -3.29 -5.67
CA HIS A 119 5.43 -4.46 -6.53
C HIS A 119 4.11 -5.21 -6.59
N TYR A 120 3.81 -5.86 -7.69
CA TYR A 120 2.51 -6.50 -7.93
C TYR A 120 2.59 -7.52 -9.07
N THR A 121 1.61 -8.43 -9.09
CA THR A 121 1.31 -9.27 -10.24
C THR A 121 0.28 -8.55 -11.10
N VAL A 122 0.45 -8.62 -12.43
CA VAL A 122 -0.54 -8.09 -13.36
C VAL A 122 -1.83 -8.91 -13.22
N TYR A 123 -2.90 -8.23 -12.88
CA TYR A 123 -4.23 -8.83 -12.73
C TYR A 123 -5.31 -7.80 -13.02
N SER A 124 -6.39 -8.23 -13.65
CA SER A 124 -7.55 -7.38 -13.92
C SER A 124 -8.62 -7.66 -12.88
N GLU A 125 -9.00 -6.64 -12.13
CA GLU A 125 -10.01 -6.75 -11.07
C GLU A 125 -10.80 -5.46 -10.94
N VAL A 126 -12.11 -5.58 -10.98
CA VAL A 126 -13.05 -4.45 -10.84
C VAL A 126 -14.06 -4.67 -9.72
N SER A 127 -13.96 -5.79 -9.04
CA SER A 127 -14.89 -6.21 -8.00
C SER A 127 -14.29 -6.04 -6.61
N ALA A 128 -15.13 -5.78 -5.62
CA ALA A 128 -14.78 -5.76 -4.20
C ALA A 128 -14.24 -7.11 -3.67
N THR A 129 -14.22 -8.15 -4.48
CA THR A 129 -13.62 -9.44 -4.14
C THR A 129 -12.11 -9.48 -4.33
N ALA A 130 -11.50 -8.46 -4.91
CA ALA A 130 -10.05 -8.33 -4.99
C ALA A 130 -9.43 -8.23 -3.59
N THR A 131 -8.90 -9.31 -3.11
CA THR A 131 -8.34 -9.44 -1.76
C THR A 131 -6.82 -9.51 -1.74
N SER A 132 -6.20 -9.84 -2.88
CA SER A 132 -4.75 -9.96 -2.94
C SER A 132 -4.06 -8.61 -3.01
N GLU A 133 -3.14 -8.40 -2.11
CA GLU A 133 -2.30 -7.20 -2.03
C GLU A 133 -1.25 -7.13 -3.13
N ASN A 134 -0.98 -8.26 -3.77
CA ASN A 134 0.03 -8.38 -4.81
C ASN A 134 -0.49 -8.05 -6.21
N TYR A 135 -1.78 -7.73 -6.33
CA TYR A 135 -2.40 -7.48 -7.63
C TYR A 135 -2.49 -5.99 -7.95
N LEU A 136 -2.31 -5.69 -9.23
CA LEU A 136 -2.71 -4.43 -9.82
C LEU A 136 -4.21 -4.50 -10.12
N ALA A 137 -5.01 -3.72 -9.41
CA ALA A 137 -6.42 -3.59 -9.67
C ALA A 137 -6.66 -2.66 -10.86
N THR A 138 -7.31 -3.16 -11.91
CA THR A 138 -7.66 -2.42 -13.13
C THR A 138 -8.86 -3.07 -13.80
N SER A 139 -9.44 -2.42 -14.82
CA SER A 139 -10.54 -3.03 -15.58
C SER A 139 -10.07 -4.14 -16.49
N ASN A 140 -10.93 -5.16 -16.73
CA ASN A 140 -10.61 -6.28 -17.63
C ASN A 140 -10.20 -5.84 -19.04
N ALA A 141 -10.85 -4.78 -19.57
CA ALA A 141 -10.57 -4.27 -20.90
C ALA A 141 -9.22 -3.54 -21.01
N SER A 142 -8.65 -3.15 -19.87
CA SER A 142 -7.44 -2.34 -19.79
C SER A 142 -6.26 -3.08 -19.20
N ALA A 143 -6.40 -4.37 -18.88
CA ALA A 143 -5.34 -5.14 -18.25
C ALA A 143 -4.07 -5.14 -19.12
N PRO A 144 -2.91 -4.75 -18.56
CA PRO A 144 -1.65 -4.81 -19.27
C PRO A 144 -1.25 -6.27 -19.50
N THR A 145 -0.53 -6.52 -20.58
CA THR A 145 -0.04 -7.87 -20.91
C THR A 145 1.29 -8.17 -20.20
N SER A 146 1.99 -7.14 -19.77
CA SER A 146 3.24 -7.26 -19.02
C SER A 146 3.42 -6.07 -18.07
N THR A 147 4.32 -6.22 -17.11
CA THR A 147 4.71 -5.14 -16.19
C THR A 147 5.40 -3.96 -16.90
N ASN A 148 5.92 -4.17 -18.11
CA ASN A 148 6.52 -3.11 -18.93
C ASN A 148 5.46 -2.18 -19.54
N ASP A 149 4.20 -2.61 -19.59
CA ASP A 149 3.12 -1.86 -20.22
C ASP A 149 2.44 -0.87 -19.27
N MET A 150 3.09 -0.56 -18.16
CA MET A 150 2.56 0.38 -17.17
C MET A 150 3.68 1.08 -16.41
N VAL A 151 3.39 2.28 -15.91
CA VAL A 151 4.32 3.06 -15.10
C VAL A 151 3.65 3.62 -13.87
N ASN A 152 4.37 3.62 -12.75
CA ASN A 152 3.94 4.28 -11.54
C ASN A 152 4.00 5.80 -11.74
N ILE A 153 2.87 6.49 -11.48
CA ILE A 153 2.76 7.94 -11.60
C ILE A 153 2.62 8.64 -10.26
N GLY A 154 2.59 7.89 -9.18
CA GLY A 154 2.49 8.44 -7.84
C GLY A 154 1.70 7.54 -6.90
N ARG A 155 1.31 8.10 -5.78
CA ARG A 155 0.55 7.42 -4.74
C ARG A 155 -0.38 8.38 -3.99
N PHE A 156 -1.38 7.83 -3.34
CA PHE A 156 -2.20 8.53 -2.37
C PHE A 156 -2.42 7.65 -1.14
N ALA A 157 -2.63 8.26 0.01
CA ALA A 157 -2.87 7.54 1.25
C ALA A 157 -4.29 7.82 1.75
N ALA A 158 -5.05 6.77 1.97
CA ALA A 158 -6.42 6.83 2.47
C ALA A 158 -6.75 5.57 3.28
N THR A 159 -7.82 5.66 4.05
CA THR A 159 -8.45 4.52 4.72
C THR A 159 -9.78 4.22 4.04
N LEU A 160 -10.07 2.95 3.80
CA LEU A 160 -11.38 2.49 3.39
C LEU A 160 -12.07 1.88 4.61
N SER A 161 -12.90 2.65 5.30
CA SER A 161 -13.55 2.24 6.54
C SER A 161 -14.62 1.18 6.30
N ALA A 162 -14.72 0.21 7.21
CA ALA A 162 -15.84 -0.73 7.25
C ALA A 162 -17.03 -0.12 8.01
N GLY A 163 -18.25 -0.49 7.62
CA GLY A 163 -19.48 -0.05 8.27
C GLY A 163 -20.68 -0.16 7.33
N ALA A 164 -21.83 0.33 7.74
CA ALA A 164 -22.98 0.45 6.86
C ALA A 164 -22.69 1.53 5.80
N GLY A 165 -22.31 1.11 4.61
CA GLY A 165 -21.79 1.99 3.57
C GLY A 165 -20.31 2.28 3.83
N TYR A 166 -19.46 1.44 3.35
CA TYR A 166 -18.00 1.63 3.36
C TYR A 166 -17.65 3.03 2.83
N THR A 167 -16.69 3.70 3.45
CA THR A 167 -16.40 5.08 3.12
C THR A 167 -14.90 5.28 2.93
N TRP A 168 -14.52 5.87 1.83
CA TRP A 168 -13.18 6.38 1.61
C TRP A 168 -12.95 7.66 2.41
N THR A 169 -11.88 7.70 3.19
CA THR A 169 -11.46 8.95 3.82
C THR A 169 -10.85 9.89 2.80
N VAL A 170 -10.91 11.18 3.08
CA VAL A 170 -10.13 12.16 2.31
C VAL A 170 -8.64 11.78 2.41
N PRO A 171 -7.92 11.67 1.29
CA PRO A 171 -6.51 11.31 1.33
C PRO A 171 -5.69 12.26 2.20
N THR A 172 -4.93 11.70 3.11
CA THR A 172 -3.98 12.47 3.95
C THR A 172 -2.73 12.86 3.19
N PHE A 173 -2.49 12.19 2.07
CA PHE A 173 -1.39 12.45 1.16
C PHE A 173 -1.78 12.10 -0.27
N THR A 174 -1.36 12.95 -1.21
CA THR A 174 -1.42 12.68 -2.66
C THR A 174 -0.17 13.23 -3.31
N THR A 175 0.46 12.44 -4.18
CA THR A 175 1.52 12.96 -5.04
C THR A 175 0.88 13.85 -6.10
N THR A 176 1.11 15.15 -5.99
CA THR A 176 0.55 16.14 -6.93
C THR A 176 1.55 16.62 -7.96
N ASN A 177 2.80 16.21 -7.83
CA ASN A 177 3.93 16.74 -8.56
C ASN A 177 4.57 15.70 -9.48
N LEU A 178 5.15 16.15 -10.56
CA LEU A 178 5.53 15.41 -11.75
C LEU A 178 6.98 14.97 -11.83
N ILE A 179 7.82 15.35 -10.90
CA ILE A 179 9.17 14.78 -10.86
C ILE A 179 9.03 13.39 -10.27
N GLN A 180 8.67 12.46 -11.12
CA GLN A 180 8.41 11.11 -10.70
C GLN A 180 9.68 10.29 -10.83
N ARG A 181 10.24 9.97 -9.68
CA ARG A 181 11.01 8.73 -9.57
C ARG A 181 10.02 7.62 -9.25
N PRO A 182 10.23 6.41 -9.77
CA PRO A 182 9.41 5.27 -9.36
C PRO A 182 9.34 5.21 -7.83
N CYS A 183 8.12 5.11 -7.29
CA CYS A 183 7.93 4.99 -5.85
C CYS A 183 8.14 3.53 -5.46
N PHE A 184 9.30 3.20 -4.91
CA PHE A 184 9.61 1.84 -4.42
C PHE A 184 9.31 1.67 -2.94
N GLU A 185 8.88 2.74 -2.26
CA GLU A 185 8.57 2.70 -0.84
C GLU A 185 7.34 3.52 -0.49
N SER A 186 6.59 3.07 0.50
CA SER A 186 5.52 3.84 1.12
C SER A 186 6.08 4.86 2.12
N ARG A 187 5.23 5.77 2.58
CA ARG A 187 5.51 6.53 3.80
C ARG A 187 5.42 5.61 5.04
N TRP A 188 5.79 6.13 6.19
CA TRP A 188 5.38 5.54 7.45
C TRP A 188 3.88 5.81 7.67
N LEU A 189 3.10 4.75 7.81
CA LEU A 189 1.65 4.78 7.95
C LEU A 189 1.24 4.17 9.28
N SER A 190 0.16 4.65 9.85
CA SER A 190 -0.40 4.09 11.08
C SER A 190 -1.27 2.88 10.80
N TYR A 191 -1.34 1.94 11.74
CA TYR A 191 -2.30 0.85 11.74
C TYR A 191 -2.73 0.50 13.17
N GLN A 192 -3.76 -0.32 13.29
CA GLN A 192 -4.29 -0.77 14.59
C GLN A 192 -4.09 -2.28 14.74
N PRO A 193 -3.05 -2.73 15.47
CA PRO A 193 -2.87 -4.15 15.75
C PRO A 193 -3.98 -4.70 16.64
N ALA A 194 -4.40 -5.92 16.39
CA ALA A 194 -5.06 -6.74 17.40
C ALA A 194 -4.00 -7.40 18.28
N TYR A 195 -4.27 -7.47 19.57
CA TYR A 195 -3.33 -8.01 20.56
C TYR A 195 -3.88 -9.28 21.18
N SER A 196 -2.98 -10.22 21.41
CA SER A 196 -3.29 -11.46 22.12
C SER A 196 -2.03 -12.01 22.81
N ALA A 197 -2.09 -13.22 23.30
CA ALA A 197 -0.95 -13.91 23.87
C ALA A 197 -1.01 -15.40 23.51
N ASN A 198 0.11 -16.10 23.67
CA ASN A 198 0.20 -17.51 23.38
C ASN A 198 -0.52 -18.37 24.43
N GLY A 199 -1.07 -19.51 23.97
CA GLY A 199 -1.75 -20.50 24.83
C GLY A 199 -3.01 -19.95 25.49
N SER A 200 -3.17 -20.18 26.78
CA SER A 200 -4.29 -19.66 27.58
C SER A 200 -3.95 -18.35 28.30
N MET A 201 -2.82 -17.73 28.03
CA MET A 201 -2.50 -16.39 28.49
C MET A 201 -3.35 -15.38 27.73
N THR A 202 -3.75 -14.33 28.41
CA THR A 202 -4.42 -13.18 27.79
C THR A 202 -3.53 -11.95 27.87
N PHE A 203 -3.68 -11.06 26.87
CA PHE A 203 -3.07 -9.73 26.89
C PHE A 203 -4.18 -8.71 26.62
N THR A 204 -4.61 -8.04 27.63
CA THR A 204 -5.84 -7.22 27.64
C THR A 204 -5.57 -5.81 28.13
N THR A 205 -6.59 -4.94 28.03
CA THR A 205 -6.48 -3.52 28.41
C THR A 205 -5.25 -2.88 27.74
N VAL A 206 -5.08 -3.17 26.44
CA VAL A 206 -3.89 -2.76 25.72
C VAL A 206 -4.02 -1.31 25.27
N THR A 207 -3.01 -0.51 25.61
CA THR A 207 -2.82 0.84 25.07
C THR A 207 -1.74 0.80 24.03
N THR A 208 -2.10 1.12 22.79
CA THR A 208 -1.13 1.28 21.69
C THR A 208 -0.54 2.68 21.74
N ASN A 209 0.74 2.78 22.08
CA ASN A 209 1.46 4.06 22.09
C ASN A 209 1.92 4.43 20.67
N LYS A 210 2.28 3.43 19.88
CA LYS A 210 2.68 3.60 18.48
C LYS A 210 2.51 2.27 17.73
N ALA A 211 1.86 2.32 16.58
CA ALA A 211 1.88 1.23 15.63
C ALA A 211 1.93 1.83 14.23
N VAL A 212 3.07 1.63 13.56
CA VAL A 212 3.35 2.19 12.24
C VAL A 212 4.06 1.16 11.37
N TYR A 213 3.89 1.31 10.06
CA TYR A 213 4.58 0.48 9.09
C TYR A 213 5.05 1.28 7.89
N GLN A 214 5.99 0.71 7.15
CA GLN A 214 6.44 1.19 5.85
C GLN A 214 6.69 -0.01 4.95
N ILE A 215 6.27 0.07 3.70
CA ILE A 215 6.61 -0.92 2.68
C ILE A 215 7.81 -0.41 1.89
N ARG A 216 8.82 -1.26 1.74
CA ARG A 216 9.97 -1.04 0.86
C ARG A 216 10.13 -2.23 -0.05
N GLU A 217 9.85 -2.02 -1.35
CA GLU A 217 9.81 -3.10 -2.34
C GLU A 217 8.89 -4.25 -1.89
N ARG A 218 9.46 -5.39 -1.54
CA ARG A 218 8.75 -6.58 -1.07
C ARG A 218 8.77 -6.76 0.45
N ASN A 219 9.31 -5.81 1.18
CA ASN A 219 9.46 -5.91 2.62
C ASN A 219 8.52 -4.94 3.35
N CYS A 220 7.85 -5.44 4.35
CA CYS A 220 7.16 -4.64 5.34
C CYS A 220 8.05 -4.43 6.56
N HIS A 221 8.27 -3.16 6.90
CA HIS A 221 8.89 -2.73 8.13
C HIS A 221 7.79 -2.27 9.07
N ALA A 222 7.56 -2.95 10.17
CA ALA A 222 6.55 -2.56 11.15
C ALA A 222 7.17 -2.29 12.51
N TRP A 223 6.60 -1.32 13.23
CA TRP A 223 6.98 -0.98 14.59
C TRP A 223 5.75 -0.92 15.47
N VAL A 224 5.79 -1.64 16.59
CA VAL A 224 4.73 -1.67 17.60
C VAL A 224 5.30 -1.32 18.97
N ASN A 225 4.67 -0.34 19.62
CA ASN A 225 4.88 -0.02 21.04
C ASN A 225 3.53 -0.03 21.73
N ALA A 226 3.35 -0.97 22.62
CA ALA A 226 2.10 -1.16 23.35
C ALA A 226 2.36 -1.60 24.79
N SER A 227 1.41 -1.29 25.67
CA SER A 227 1.40 -1.74 27.06
C SER A 227 0.04 -2.31 27.43
N GLY A 228 0.01 -3.32 28.30
CA GLY A 228 -1.24 -3.98 28.69
C GLY A 228 -1.10 -4.83 29.93
N THR A 229 -2.12 -5.64 30.18
CA THR A 229 -2.22 -6.55 31.32
C THR A 229 -2.24 -8.00 30.84
N THR A 230 -1.39 -8.82 31.43
CA THR A 230 -1.41 -10.27 31.20
C THR A 230 -2.26 -10.96 32.27
N GLY A 231 -3.04 -11.96 31.84
CA GLY A 231 -3.91 -12.77 32.70
C GLY A 231 -3.98 -14.22 32.20
N GLY A 232 -4.83 -15.04 32.83
CA GLY A 232 -4.99 -16.44 32.45
C GLY A 232 -3.85 -17.33 32.94
N THR A 233 -3.32 -18.21 32.09
CA THR A 233 -2.17 -19.07 32.41
C THR A 233 -0.91 -18.53 31.78
N ALA A 234 0.13 -18.28 32.60
CA ALA A 234 1.39 -17.70 32.15
C ALA A 234 1.99 -18.42 30.92
N SER A 235 2.41 -17.68 29.94
CA SER A 235 3.04 -18.15 28.73
C SER A 235 4.18 -17.21 28.28
N SER A 236 4.93 -17.60 27.27
CA SER A 236 6.18 -16.92 26.91
C SER A 236 6.07 -15.85 25.82
N LEU A 237 4.89 -15.70 25.18
CA LEU A 237 4.74 -14.79 24.03
C LEU A 237 3.56 -13.83 24.18
N LEU A 238 3.83 -12.56 23.93
CA LEU A 238 2.83 -11.56 23.58
C LEU A 238 2.72 -11.50 22.05
N LEU A 239 1.53 -11.32 21.53
CA LEU A 239 1.23 -11.36 20.10
C LEU A 239 0.59 -10.04 19.65
N ALA A 240 0.93 -9.60 18.45
CA ALA A 240 0.28 -8.49 17.76
C ALA A 240 0.12 -8.81 16.29
N THR A 241 -1.01 -8.41 15.68
CA THR A 241 -1.17 -8.54 14.25
C THR A 241 -0.27 -7.56 13.51
N VAL A 242 0.19 -7.98 12.33
CA VAL A 242 0.95 -7.14 11.40
C VAL A 242 0.05 -6.51 10.34
N PRO A 243 0.50 -5.45 9.66
CA PRO A 243 -0.33 -4.76 8.65
C PRO A 243 -0.58 -5.58 7.38
N PHE A 244 0.29 -6.52 7.04
CA PHE A 244 0.17 -7.41 5.88
C PHE A 244 0.66 -8.79 6.26
N ASP A 245 0.10 -9.81 5.63
CA ASP A 245 0.55 -11.19 5.83
C ASP A 245 1.99 -11.37 5.38
N ALA A 246 2.77 -12.05 6.19
CA ALA A 246 4.11 -12.45 5.80
C ALA A 246 4.06 -13.57 4.75
N LEU A 247 4.90 -13.48 3.74
CA LEU A 247 5.01 -14.53 2.71
C LEU A 247 5.42 -15.88 3.32
N TYR A 248 6.21 -15.85 4.39
CA TYR A 248 6.66 -17.03 5.11
C TYR A 248 6.33 -16.91 6.61
N SER A 249 5.67 -17.93 7.16
CA SER A 249 5.23 -17.99 8.56
C SER A 249 5.94 -19.08 9.36
N ALA A 250 7.25 -19.20 9.24
CA ALA A 250 8.02 -20.30 9.81
C ALA A 250 8.91 -19.91 10.99
N ASN A 251 8.42 -19.17 11.99
CA ASN A 251 9.18 -18.75 13.18
C ASN A 251 10.55 -18.12 12.86
N GLN A 252 10.64 -17.39 11.74
CA GLN A 252 11.88 -16.77 11.35
C GLN A 252 12.15 -15.56 12.25
N PRO A 253 13.35 -15.42 12.83
CA PRO A 253 13.76 -14.19 13.48
C PRO A 253 13.68 -13.05 12.47
N SER A 254 12.78 -12.12 12.70
CA SER A 254 12.49 -11.05 11.74
C SER A 254 12.58 -9.68 12.37
N GLY A 255 12.93 -9.60 13.67
CA GLY A 255 12.90 -8.33 14.35
C GLY A 255 13.77 -8.23 15.59
N PHE A 256 13.69 -7.07 16.19
CA PHE A 256 14.39 -6.70 17.40
C PHE A 256 13.48 -5.88 18.31
N GLY A 257 13.80 -5.84 19.59
CA GLY A 257 13.05 -4.99 20.49
C GLY A 257 13.33 -5.24 21.96
N ARG A 258 12.43 -4.68 22.75
CA ARG A 258 12.43 -4.83 24.21
C ARG A 258 11.02 -5.15 24.69
N THR A 259 10.95 -5.91 25.76
CA THR A 259 9.71 -6.16 26.47
C THR A 259 9.92 -5.85 27.95
N ASN A 260 8.87 -5.45 28.63
CA ASN A 260 8.87 -5.30 30.09
C ASN A 260 7.99 -6.38 30.69
N ASP A 261 8.59 -7.12 31.60
CA ASP A 261 7.85 -8.06 32.47
C ASP A 261 7.91 -7.60 33.93
N SER A 262 9.00 -7.80 34.65
CA SER A 262 9.33 -7.16 35.93
C SER A 262 10.48 -6.17 35.76
N ALA A 263 11.23 -6.33 34.69
CA ALA A 263 12.30 -5.45 34.22
C ALA A 263 12.24 -5.39 32.70
N THR A 264 12.84 -4.35 32.13
CA THR A 264 12.99 -4.24 30.66
C THR A 264 14.10 -5.15 30.21
N VAL A 265 13.77 -6.09 29.33
CA VAL A 265 14.72 -7.08 28.76
C VAL A 265 14.67 -7.06 27.22
N ALA A 266 15.70 -7.62 26.61
CA ALA A 266 15.68 -7.84 25.15
C ALA A 266 14.54 -8.79 24.77
N ALA A 267 13.94 -8.56 23.61
CA ALA A 267 12.89 -9.40 23.09
C ALA A 267 13.36 -10.23 21.90
N ASN A 268 12.91 -11.49 21.86
CA ASN A 268 12.91 -12.29 20.65
C ASN A 268 11.69 -11.93 19.84
N VAL A 269 11.86 -11.50 18.60
CA VAL A 269 10.78 -11.06 17.72
C VAL A 269 10.81 -11.88 16.45
N PHE A 270 9.67 -12.50 16.11
CA PHE A 270 9.54 -13.33 14.92
C PHE A 270 8.08 -13.35 14.41
N VAL A 271 7.90 -13.71 13.14
CA VAL A 271 6.58 -14.03 12.61
C VAL A 271 6.15 -15.38 13.15
N ALA A 272 4.96 -15.46 13.73
CA ALA A 272 4.49 -16.68 14.37
C ALA A 272 4.17 -17.77 13.35
N ALA A 273 4.59 -19.01 13.64
CA ALA A 273 4.36 -20.13 12.75
C ALA A 273 2.85 -20.40 12.56
N GLY A 274 2.44 -20.56 11.31
CA GLY A 274 1.04 -20.86 10.95
C GLY A 274 0.08 -19.67 11.06
N THR A 275 0.58 -18.48 11.44
CA THR A 275 -0.19 -17.24 11.52
C THR A 275 0.60 -16.11 10.85
N PRO A 276 0.56 -16.03 9.51
CA PRO A 276 1.40 -15.07 8.76
C PRO A 276 1.06 -13.60 9.07
N ASP A 277 -0.09 -13.34 9.62
CA ASP A 277 -0.60 -12.04 10.05
C ASP A 277 -0.13 -11.63 11.46
N THR A 278 0.66 -12.47 12.15
CA THR A 278 0.97 -12.26 13.59
C THR A 278 2.46 -12.27 13.85
N ILE A 279 2.93 -11.26 14.60
CA ILE A 279 4.27 -11.23 15.20
C ILE A 279 4.21 -11.59 16.67
N ALA A 280 5.21 -12.34 17.10
CA ALA A 280 5.41 -12.78 18.46
C ALA A 280 6.57 -12.01 19.11
N CYS A 281 6.36 -11.60 20.35
CA CYS A 281 7.34 -10.96 21.22
C CYS A 281 7.54 -11.81 22.47
N GLY A 282 8.67 -12.49 22.54
CA GLY A 282 9.11 -13.27 23.70
C GLY A 282 10.24 -12.60 24.45
N LYS A 283 10.44 -12.97 25.70
CA LYS A 283 11.66 -12.60 26.42
C LYS A 283 12.86 -13.36 25.83
N TYR A 284 14.05 -12.78 25.91
CA TYR A 284 15.28 -13.37 25.36
C TYR A 284 15.63 -14.75 25.95
N ASP A 285 15.23 -14.97 27.21
CA ASP A 285 15.44 -16.21 27.97
C ASP A 285 14.32 -17.24 27.81
N THR A 286 13.33 -16.96 26.96
CA THR A 286 12.16 -17.77 26.70
C THR A 286 11.26 -18.05 27.90
N SER A 287 11.51 -17.40 29.05
CA SER A 287 10.69 -17.57 30.24
C SER A 287 9.30 -16.97 30.09
N ASN A 288 8.35 -17.49 30.85
CA ASN A 288 6.98 -17.00 30.85
C ASN A 288 6.88 -15.58 31.39
N TYR A 289 5.92 -14.81 30.87
CA TYR A 289 5.52 -13.53 31.45
C TYR A 289 4.85 -13.74 32.79
N ALA A 290 5.15 -12.87 33.76
CA ALA A 290 4.37 -12.78 34.98
C ALA A 290 2.99 -12.20 34.69
N LEU A 291 1.96 -12.72 35.36
CA LEU A 291 0.58 -12.25 35.19
C LEU A 291 0.37 -10.97 35.99
N ALA A 292 0.42 -9.84 35.33
CA ALA A 292 0.28 -8.52 35.96
C ALA A 292 -0.02 -7.43 34.92
N ALA A 293 -0.39 -6.25 35.38
CA ALA A 293 -0.45 -5.03 34.60
C ALA A 293 0.94 -4.50 34.25
N GLY A 294 1.02 -3.60 33.27
CA GLY A 294 2.24 -2.89 32.89
C GLY A 294 3.23 -3.72 32.04
N LYS A 295 2.78 -4.80 31.45
CA LYS A 295 3.58 -5.52 30.45
C LYS A 295 3.66 -4.71 29.18
N THR A 296 4.85 -4.65 28.57
CA THR A 296 5.04 -3.88 27.35
C THR A 296 5.68 -4.73 26.25
N MET A 297 5.35 -4.38 25.02
CA MET A 297 6.10 -4.77 23.84
C MET A 297 6.51 -3.51 23.09
N ASN A 298 7.80 -3.41 22.77
CA ASN A 298 8.36 -2.33 21.96
C ASN A 298 9.28 -2.98 20.93
N ILE A 299 8.73 -3.30 19.77
CA ILE A 299 9.33 -4.18 18.79
C ILE A 299 9.30 -3.58 17.39
N GLY A 300 10.37 -3.82 16.64
CA GLY A 300 10.44 -3.60 15.21
C GLY A 300 10.64 -4.92 14.48
N VAL A 301 9.97 -5.09 13.37
CA VAL A 301 10.02 -6.31 12.54
C VAL A 301 10.18 -5.94 11.08
N ILE A 302 10.93 -6.77 10.34
CA ILE A 302 11.07 -6.70 8.88
C ILE A 302 10.76 -8.08 8.34
N TYR A 303 9.83 -8.16 7.42
CA TYR A 303 9.41 -9.43 6.82
C TYR A 303 8.98 -9.22 5.36
N GLU A 304 9.13 -10.27 4.55
CA GLU A 304 8.68 -10.28 3.15
C GLU A 304 7.16 -10.48 3.06
N ILE A 305 6.54 -9.71 2.16
CA ILE A 305 5.09 -9.70 1.94
C ILE A 305 4.75 -10.03 0.49
#